data_03f3592fe1d5ff9623ffde7443918319
#
_entry.id   03f3592fe1d5ff9623ffde7443918319
#
_cell.length_a   1.000
_cell.length_b   1.000
_cell.length_c   1.000
_cell.angle_alpha   90.00
_cell.angle_beta   90.00
_cell.angle_gamma   90.00
#
_symmetry.space_group_name_H-M   'P 1'
#
loop_
_entity.id
_entity.type
_entity.pdbx_description
1 polymer ?
#
loop_
_entity_poly.entity_id
_entity_poly.type
_entity_poly.pdbx_seq_one_letter_code
_entity_poly.pdbx_strand_id
1 'polypeptide(L)'
;MSRSLSRRRFVLSAAACVLAGAARAAPKPAAPTGLVYHPDYLLHDTGPDHPERPNRLRAIIAGLETSGLMTSLLRIAPRPAADRWITTVHTPAYLGWLEAASMQAPVQLDPDTRLAPESLRVAKLAAGGVLAAVDAVVAGRARNAFATVRPPGHHALPGRAMGFCLLNSVAIAARYAQKKHGLKRVLIVDWDVHHGNGTQAMFYDDPSVLYFSTHQNPYYPYTGQAKEMGIGAGEGTTVNVPLVAGSGDTEIVEAFRNKLVPAADKFKPNFVLISAGFDAHRDDPLAGLGVTAEGYGSLTQIVIEIARRHAGGRIVSALEGGYRLEALSDSVVTHVGMLMGRN
;
A
#
# COMPACT_ATOMS: atom_id res chain seq x y z
N MET A 1 -99.80 29.98 -4.82
CA MET A 1 -98.94 29.08 -4.06
C MET A 1 -98.01 28.32 -5.05
N SER A 2 -96.76 28.76 -5.24
CA SER A 2 -95.82 28.15 -6.15
C SER A 2 -94.50 28.08 -5.43
N ARG A 3 -94.01 26.89 -5.24
CA ARG A 3 -92.73 26.63 -4.59
C ARG A 3 -91.64 26.54 -5.66
N SER A 4 -90.65 27.43 -5.57
CA SER A 4 -89.42 27.46 -6.36
C SER A 4 -88.45 26.36 -5.91
N LEU A 5 -87.98 25.53 -6.84
CA LEU A 5 -86.88 24.53 -6.65
C LEU A 5 -85.56 25.13 -7.02
N SER A 6 -84.69 25.30 -6.03
CA SER A 6 -83.31 25.73 -6.18
C SER A 6 -82.44 24.59 -6.74
N ARG A 7 -81.80 24.82 -7.89
CA ARG A 7 -80.73 23.91 -8.44
C ARG A 7 -79.36 24.21 -7.80
N ARG A 8 -78.91 23.34 -6.95
CA ARG A 8 -77.49 23.35 -6.48
C ARG A 8 -76.59 22.76 -7.59
N ARG A 9 -75.70 23.60 -8.11
CA ARG A 9 -74.59 23.16 -8.98
C ARG A 9 -73.50 22.54 -8.10
N PHE A 10 -73.20 21.27 -8.32
CA PHE A 10 -72.01 20.60 -7.81
C PHE A 10 -70.79 20.98 -8.70
N VAL A 11 -69.85 21.66 -8.13
CA VAL A 11 -68.52 21.88 -8.77
C VAL A 11 -67.62 20.78 -8.33
N LEU A 12 -67.28 19.85 -9.24
CA LEU A 12 -66.26 18.85 -9.04
C LEU A 12 -64.89 19.52 -9.27
N SER A 13 -64.08 19.70 -8.17
CA SER A 13 -62.72 20.10 -8.24
C SER A 13 -61.88 18.85 -8.48
N ALA A 14 -61.30 18.72 -9.68
CA ALA A 14 -60.30 17.69 -10.00
C ALA A 14 -58.94 18.15 -9.47
N ALA A 15 -58.48 17.57 -8.35
CA ALA A 15 -57.11 17.73 -7.87
C ALA A 15 -56.18 16.89 -8.73
N ALA A 16 -55.39 17.53 -9.58
CA ALA A 16 -54.32 16.89 -10.33
C ALA A 16 -53.14 16.65 -9.37
N CYS A 17 -52.92 15.42 -8.91
CA CYS A 17 -51.66 14.98 -8.26
C CYS A 17 -50.53 14.97 -9.27
N VAL A 18 -49.69 15.98 -9.26
CA VAL A 18 -48.41 15.98 -9.98
C VAL A 18 -47.47 15.09 -9.19
N LEU A 19 -47.29 13.85 -9.60
CA LEU A 19 -46.20 12.97 -9.15
C LEU A 19 -44.87 13.53 -9.70
N ALA A 20 -44.18 14.33 -8.88
CA ALA A 20 -42.80 14.71 -9.13
C ALA A 20 -41.94 13.48 -8.95
N GLY A 21 -41.64 12.78 -10.05
CA GLY A 21 -40.66 11.70 -10.10
C GLY A 21 -39.29 12.27 -9.74
N ALA A 22 -38.79 11.99 -8.53
CA ALA A 22 -37.43 12.29 -8.18
C ALA A 22 -36.52 11.49 -9.12
N ALA A 23 -35.93 12.15 -10.10
CA ALA A 23 -34.92 11.57 -10.96
C ALA A 23 -33.76 11.11 -10.08
N ARG A 24 -33.62 9.80 -9.93
CA ARG A 24 -32.51 9.17 -9.21
C ARG A 24 -31.24 9.51 -9.97
N ALA A 25 -30.39 10.38 -9.42
CA ALA A 25 -29.13 10.74 -10.03
C ALA A 25 -28.35 9.46 -10.35
N ALA A 26 -27.82 9.37 -11.57
CA ALA A 26 -27.00 8.24 -11.97
C ALA A 26 -25.83 8.10 -10.97
N PRO A 27 -25.46 6.89 -10.57
CA PRO A 27 -24.36 6.69 -9.64
C PRO A 27 -23.09 7.32 -10.22
N LYS A 28 -22.43 8.18 -9.43
CA LYS A 28 -21.17 8.81 -9.82
C LYS A 28 -20.17 7.70 -10.19
N PRO A 29 -19.50 7.79 -11.35
CA PRO A 29 -18.51 6.78 -11.72
C PRO A 29 -17.47 6.62 -10.60
N ALA A 30 -17.10 5.37 -10.31
CA ALA A 30 -16.11 5.08 -9.28
C ALA A 30 -14.78 5.80 -9.61
N ALA A 31 -14.17 6.43 -8.61
CA ALA A 31 -12.88 7.08 -8.80
C ALA A 31 -11.83 6.07 -9.34
N PRO A 32 -10.91 6.49 -10.23
CA PRO A 32 -9.91 5.61 -10.81
C PRO A 32 -8.90 5.10 -9.77
N THR A 33 -8.15 4.07 -10.12
CA THR A 33 -6.95 3.66 -9.39
C THR A 33 -5.82 4.66 -9.66
N GLY A 34 -5.12 5.11 -8.61
CA GLY A 34 -3.97 6.00 -8.72
C GLY A 34 -2.67 5.25 -9.01
N LEU A 35 -1.78 5.88 -9.78
CA LEU A 35 -0.41 5.42 -9.98
C LEU A 35 0.56 6.53 -9.63
N VAL A 36 1.46 6.27 -8.69
CA VAL A 36 2.62 7.11 -8.42
C VAL A 36 3.83 6.56 -9.17
N TYR A 37 4.44 7.38 -10.00
CA TYR A 37 5.72 7.11 -10.65
C TYR A 37 6.44 8.45 -10.95
N HIS A 38 7.75 8.46 -10.81
CA HIS A 38 8.61 9.58 -11.21
C HIS A 38 9.91 9.06 -11.80
N PRO A 39 10.43 9.64 -12.91
CA PRO A 39 11.68 9.20 -13.51
C PRO A 39 12.88 9.32 -12.56
N ASP A 40 12.86 10.24 -11.63
CA ASP A 40 13.93 10.40 -10.64
C ASP A 40 14.10 9.18 -9.72
N TYR A 41 13.11 8.30 -9.60
CA TYR A 41 13.30 7.03 -8.89
C TYR A 41 14.38 6.14 -9.53
N LEU A 42 14.68 6.36 -10.81
CA LEU A 42 15.75 5.67 -11.52
C LEU A 42 17.15 6.17 -11.14
N LEU A 43 17.27 7.34 -10.48
CA LEU A 43 18.54 7.95 -10.09
C LEU A 43 19.15 7.34 -8.81
N HIS A 44 18.39 6.53 -8.08
CA HIS A 44 18.98 5.73 -7.00
C HIS A 44 19.87 4.64 -7.60
N ASP A 45 21.20 4.87 -7.53
CA ASP A 45 22.22 3.97 -8.09
C ASP A 45 22.75 3.02 -7.01
N THR A 46 22.40 1.76 -7.16
CA THR A 46 22.83 0.67 -6.27
C THR A 46 24.07 -0.06 -6.78
N GLY A 47 24.53 0.27 -7.97
CA GLY A 47 25.63 -0.41 -8.67
C GLY A 47 25.13 -1.36 -9.77
N PRO A 48 26.06 -1.81 -10.66
CA PRO A 48 25.69 -2.51 -11.90
C PRO A 48 25.06 -3.89 -11.66
N ASP A 49 25.53 -4.62 -10.66
CA ASP A 49 25.15 -6.03 -10.42
C ASP A 49 24.12 -6.17 -9.28
N HIS A 50 23.64 -5.06 -8.75
CA HIS A 50 22.71 -5.08 -7.63
C HIS A 50 21.29 -5.50 -8.09
N PRO A 51 20.61 -6.42 -7.38
CA PRO A 51 19.26 -6.87 -7.75
C PRO A 51 18.22 -5.74 -7.69
N GLU A 52 18.32 -4.88 -6.66
CA GLU A 52 17.49 -3.67 -6.53
C GLU A 52 18.05 -2.59 -7.45
N ARG A 53 17.53 -2.47 -8.66
CA ARG A 53 18.08 -1.64 -9.74
C ARG A 53 16.97 -0.90 -10.52
N PRO A 54 17.31 0.19 -11.23
CA PRO A 54 16.33 0.98 -12.01
C PRO A 54 15.48 0.18 -13.00
N ASN A 55 16.01 -0.92 -13.54
CA ASN A 55 15.30 -1.76 -14.50
C ASN A 55 14.02 -2.39 -13.92
N ARG A 56 13.92 -2.55 -12.59
CA ARG A 56 12.68 -2.99 -11.93
C ARG A 56 11.50 -2.08 -12.27
N LEU A 57 11.68 -0.77 -12.13
CA LEU A 57 10.62 0.18 -12.47
C LEU A 57 10.36 0.25 -13.98
N ARG A 58 11.41 0.15 -14.82
CA ARG A 58 11.24 0.12 -16.28
C ARG A 58 10.38 -1.06 -16.72
N ALA A 59 10.62 -2.26 -16.14
CA ALA A 59 9.82 -3.45 -16.42
C ALA A 59 8.36 -3.28 -16.00
N ILE A 60 8.10 -2.74 -14.80
CA ILE A 60 6.75 -2.46 -14.30
C ILE A 60 6.01 -1.49 -15.24
N ILE A 61 6.64 -0.38 -15.60
CA ILE A 61 6.00 0.63 -16.45
C ILE A 61 5.71 0.05 -17.83
N ALA A 62 6.65 -0.68 -18.44
CA ALA A 62 6.45 -1.36 -19.72
C ALA A 62 5.29 -2.38 -19.66
N GLY A 63 5.20 -3.18 -18.58
CA GLY A 63 4.09 -4.13 -18.37
C GLY A 63 2.73 -3.44 -18.27
N LEU A 64 2.64 -2.36 -17.50
CA LEU A 64 1.41 -1.57 -17.38
C LEU A 64 0.99 -0.90 -18.70
N GLU A 65 1.95 -0.50 -19.54
CA GLU A 65 1.70 0.02 -20.87
C GLU A 65 1.22 -1.07 -21.83
N THR A 66 1.94 -2.19 -21.90
CA THR A 66 1.63 -3.32 -22.79
C THR A 66 0.28 -3.96 -22.46
N SER A 67 -0.08 -4.06 -21.17
CA SER A 67 -1.39 -4.56 -20.72
C SER A 67 -2.55 -3.57 -20.96
N GLY A 68 -2.26 -2.34 -21.41
CA GLY A 68 -3.27 -1.29 -21.61
C GLY A 68 -3.84 -0.70 -20.31
N LEU A 69 -3.35 -1.10 -19.12
CA LEU A 69 -3.83 -0.56 -17.83
C LEU A 69 -3.47 0.90 -17.67
N MET A 70 -2.32 1.32 -18.19
CA MET A 70 -1.74 2.64 -18.01
C MET A 70 -2.68 3.80 -18.36
N THR A 71 -3.49 3.64 -19.41
CA THR A 71 -4.41 4.67 -19.91
C THR A 71 -5.59 4.97 -18.98
N SER A 72 -5.91 4.03 -18.07
CA SER A 72 -7.03 4.14 -17.13
C SER A 72 -6.57 4.52 -15.70
N LEU A 73 -5.26 4.69 -15.49
CA LEU A 73 -4.70 5.05 -14.19
C LEU A 73 -4.62 6.57 -14.00
N LEU A 74 -5.00 7.04 -12.82
CA LEU A 74 -4.80 8.44 -12.42
C LEU A 74 -3.34 8.65 -12.04
N ARG A 75 -2.62 9.46 -12.79
CA ARG A 75 -1.23 9.84 -12.44
C ARG A 75 -1.22 10.75 -11.22
N ILE A 76 -0.47 10.35 -10.20
CA ILE A 76 -0.27 11.11 -8.97
C ILE A 76 1.17 11.56 -8.92
N ALA A 77 1.39 12.89 -9.02
CA ALA A 77 2.72 13.47 -8.97
C ALA A 77 3.28 13.45 -7.53
N PRO A 78 4.47 12.86 -7.30
CA PRO A 78 5.11 12.89 -6.00
C PRO A 78 5.77 14.25 -5.74
N ARG A 79 5.99 14.53 -4.44
CA ARG A 79 6.89 15.58 -3.94
C ARG A 79 7.71 14.99 -2.80
N PRO A 80 8.95 15.42 -2.57
CA PRO A 80 9.74 14.91 -1.43
C PRO A 80 8.98 15.05 -0.11
N ALA A 81 9.01 14.00 0.70
CA ALA A 81 8.44 14.05 2.04
C ALA A 81 9.19 15.08 2.88
N ALA A 82 8.45 15.96 3.57
CA ALA A 82 9.07 16.88 4.51
C ALA A 82 9.59 16.11 5.74
N ASP A 83 10.70 16.55 6.31
CA ASP A 83 11.41 15.90 7.41
C ASP A 83 10.52 15.66 8.64
N ARG A 84 9.59 16.59 8.92
CA ARG A 84 8.59 16.40 9.98
C ARG A 84 7.75 15.14 9.85
N TRP A 85 7.56 14.60 8.63
CA TRP A 85 6.84 13.34 8.41
C TRP A 85 7.77 12.15 8.54
N ILE A 86 9.00 12.26 8.04
CA ILE A 86 10.03 11.24 8.15
C ILE A 86 10.35 10.98 9.64
N THR A 87 10.50 12.06 10.41
CA THR A 87 10.82 11.97 11.85
C THR A 87 9.63 11.52 12.72
N THR A 88 8.49 11.17 12.14
CA THR A 88 7.41 10.50 12.88
C THR A 88 7.69 9.02 13.17
N VAL A 89 8.62 8.41 12.46
CA VAL A 89 9.01 6.99 12.59
C VAL A 89 10.53 6.79 12.63
N HIS A 90 11.30 7.65 11.97
CA HIS A 90 12.75 7.68 12.06
C HIS A 90 13.22 8.71 13.07
N THR A 91 14.34 8.45 13.75
CA THR A 91 14.89 9.41 14.69
C THR A 91 15.48 10.61 13.95
N PRO A 92 15.40 11.85 14.51
CA PRO A 92 16.08 13.02 13.92
C PRO A 92 17.58 12.81 13.75
N ALA A 93 18.22 12.09 14.68
CA ALA A 93 19.65 11.77 14.60
C ALA A 93 19.96 10.88 13.38
N TYR A 94 19.10 9.90 13.08
CA TYR A 94 19.27 9.06 11.89
C TYR A 94 19.12 9.86 10.59
N LEU A 95 18.11 10.73 10.50
CA LEU A 95 17.94 11.57 9.31
C LEU A 95 19.14 12.50 9.11
N GLY A 96 19.63 13.16 10.16
CA GLY A 96 20.84 13.98 10.09
C GLY A 96 22.10 13.19 9.72
N TRP A 97 22.20 11.94 10.20
CA TRP A 97 23.27 11.04 9.80
C TRP A 97 23.19 10.65 8.31
N LEU A 98 22.00 10.34 7.79
CA LEU A 98 21.82 10.07 6.35
C LEU A 98 22.17 11.31 5.49
N GLU A 99 21.83 12.50 5.94
CA GLU A 99 22.18 13.76 5.26
C GLU A 99 23.70 13.97 5.23
N ALA A 100 24.38 13.77 6.34
CA ALA A 100 25.84 13.85 6.40
C ALA A 100 26.51 12.77 5.54
N ALA A 101 26.00 11.54 5.56
CA ALA A 101 26.51 10.45 4.74
C ALA A 101 26.31 10.70 3.23
N SER A 102 25.17 11.34 2.85
CA SER A 102 24.90 11.65 1.44
C SER A 102 25.87 12.68 0.84
N MET A 103 26.47 13.55 1.67
CA MET A 103 27.52 14.46 1.22
C MET A 103 28.84 13.76 0.91
N GLN A 104 29.02 12.53 1.40
CA GLN A 104 30.21 11.69 1.16
C GLN A 104 29.92 10.54 0.20
N ALA A 105 28.71 10.51 -0.37
CA ALA A 105 28.30 9.43 -1.28
C ALA A 105 29.22 9.33 -2.51
N PRO A 106 29.46 8.13 -3.05
CA PRO A 106 28.82 6.87 -2.66
C PRO A 106 29.40 6.23 -1.41
N VAL A 107 28.55 5.77 -0.48
CA VAL A 107 28.97 5.03 0.72
C VAL A 107 28.12 3.76 0.90
N GLN A 108 28.73 2.75 1.51
CA GLN A 108 28.05 1.51 1.89
C GLN A 108 27.59 1.66 3.34
N LEU A 109 26.27 1.56 3.57
CA LEU A 109 25.66 1.75 4.90
C LEU A 109 25.63 0.45 5.71
N ASP A 110 25.46 -0.68 5.01
CA ASP A 110 25.61 -2.04 5.49
C ASP A 110 26.05 -2.95 4.31
N PRO A 111 26.22 -4.27 4.48
CA PRO A 111 26.75 -5.13 3.42
C PRO A 111 26.01 -5.06 2.08
N ASP A 112 24.74 -4.69 2.07
CA ASP A 112 23.88 -4.72 0.89
C ASP A 112 23.10 -3.40 0.63
N THR A 113 23.33 -2.35 1.42
CA THR A 113 22.59 -1.07 1.30
C THR A 113 23.55 0.05 0.93
N ARG A 114 23.51 0.46 -0.33
CA ARG A 114 24.34 1.55 -0.87
C ARG A 114 23.62 2.89 -0.85
N LEU A 115 24.29 3.94 -0.43
CA LEU A 115 23.88 5.32 -0.54
C LEU A 115 24.70 6.00 -1.66
N ALA A 116 24.10 6.23 -2.82
CA ALA A 116 24.66 7.01 -3.91
C ALA A 116 24.28 8.51 -3.75
N PRO A 117 24.89 9.45 -4.51
CA PRO A 117 24.64 10.89 -4.34
C PRO A 117 23.16 11.28 -4.36
N GLU A 118 22.33 10.67 -5.20
CA GLU A 118 20.90 10.98 -5.32
C GLU A 118 20.00 10.16 -4.38
N SER A 119 20.53 9.14 -3.70
CA SER A 119 19.74 8.13 -3.00
C SER A 119 18.83 8.71 -1.92
N LEU A 120 19.33 9.64 -1.09
CA LEU A 120 18.51 10.25 -0.04
C LEU A 120 17.40 11.14 -0.62
N ARG A 121 17.71 11.94 -1.65
CA ARG A 121 16.72 12.77 -2.34
C ARG A 121 15.63 11.89 -2.95
N VAL A 122 16.02 10.79 -3.58
CA VAL A 122 15.09 9.82 -4.18
C VAL A 122 14.26 9.11 -3.10
N ALA A 123 14.85 8.71 -1.99
CA ALA A 123 14.14 8.11 -0.87
C ALA A 123 13.09 9.07 -0.25
N LYS A 124 13.45 10.36 -0.08
CA LYS A 124 12.49 11.40 0.34
C LYS A 124 11.37 11.57 -0.70
N LEU A 125 11.67 11.48 -2.01
CA LEU A 125 10.67 11.55 -3.08
C LEU A 125 9.78 10.30 -3.09
N ALA A 126 10.33 9.10 -2.84
CA ALA A 126 9.58 7.86 -2.73
C ALA A 126 8.57 7.91 -1.58
N ALA A 127 9.03 8.26 -0.38
CA ALA A 127 8.15 8.45 0.76
C ALA A 127 7.05 9.48 0.44
N GLY A 128 7.42 10.63 -0.12
CA GLY A 128 6.47 11.68 -0.51
C GLY A 128 5.47 11.26 -1.57
N GLY A 129 5.85 10.34 -2.46
CA GLY A 129 4.96 9.71 -3.43
C GLY A 129 3.87 8.87 -2.75
N VAL A 130 4.24 8.08 -1.75
CA VAL A 130 3.27 7.31 -0.96
C VAL A 130 2.34 8.24 -0.19
N LEU A 131 2.85 9.35 0.39
CA LEU A 131 2.01 10.37 1.04
C LEU A 131 1.03 11.03 0.06
N ALA A 132 1.46 11.32 -1.18
CA ALA A 132 0.59 11.88 -2.22
C ALA A 132 -0.52 10.90 -2.64
N ALA A 133 -0.23 9.60 -2.66
CA ALA A 133 -1.21 8.54 -2.86
C ALA A 133 -2.25 8.51 -1.72
N VAL A 134 -1.81 8.60 -0.46
CA VAL A 134 -2.71 8.71 0.70
C VAL A 134 -3.62 9.93 0.56
N ASP A 135 -3.08 11.11 0.22
CA ASP A 135 -3.87 12.33 -0.02
C ASP A 135 -4.92 12.14 -1.12
N ALA A 136 -4.55 11.50 -2.24
CA ALA A 136 -5.45 11.28 -3.36
C ALA A 136 -6.60 10.33 -2.98
N VAL A 137 -6.29 9.26 -2.23
CA VAL A 137 -7.27 8.27 -1.79
C VAL A 137 -8.21 8.85 -0.73
N VAL A 138 -7.69 9.56 0.26
CA VAL A 138 -8.52 10.18 1.30
C VAL A 138 -9.43 11.27 0.74
N ALA A 139 -8.93 12.05 -0.22
CA ALA A 139 -9.72 13.07 -0.92
C ALA A 139 -10.74 12.49 -1.93
N GLY A 140 -10.76 11.17 -2.13
CA GLY A 140 -11.65 10.51 -3.10
C GLY A 140 -11.32 10.80 -4.57
N ARG A 141 -10.14 11.34 -4.87
CA ARG A 141 -9.64 11.53 -6.24
C ARG A 141 -9.23 10.19 -6.88
N ALA A 142 -8.71 9.29 -6.06
CA ALA A 142 -8.47 7.90 -6.39
C ALA A 142 -9.23 7.01 -5.38
N ARG A 143 -9.74 5.85 -5.81
CA ARG A 143 -10.36 4.88 -4.88
C ARG A 143 -9.31 4.09 -4.09
N ASN A 144 -8.19 3.82 -4.73
CA ASN A 144 -6.99 3.17 -4.21
C ASN A 144 -5.79 3.63 -5.06
N ALA A 145 -4.56 3.28 -4.67
CA ALA A 145 -3.38 3.65 -5.45
C ALA A 145 -2.25 2.64 -5.29
N PHE A 146 -1.43 2.52 -6.34
CA PHE A 146 -0.14 1.84 -6.32
C PHE A 146 1.00 2.85 -6.51
N ALA A 147 1.99 2.82 -5.63
CA ALA A 147 3.18 3.65 -5.68
C ALA A 147 4.38 2.82 -6.16
N THR A 148 4.77 3.05 -7.43
CA THR A 148 5.93 2.41 -8.05
C THR A 148 7.18 3.16 -7.66
N VAL A 149 7.63 2.96 -6.42
CA VAL A 149 8.71 3.74 -5.78
C VAL A 149 10.00 2.92 -5.65
N ARG A 150 11.13 3.61 -5.55
CA ARG A 150 12.47 3.14 -5.18
C ARG A 150 13.18 4.24 -4.37
N PRO A 151 14.08 3.87 -3.43
CA PRO A 151 14.34 2.54 -2.87
C PRO A 151 13.14 1.96 -2.12
N PRO A 152 13.15 0.65 -1.78
CA PRO A 152 12.16 0.04 -0.88
C PRO A 152 12.30 0.60 0.55
N GLY A 153 11.41 0.18 1.47
CA GLY A 153 11.35 0.82 2.78
C GLY A 153 11.20 -0.09 4.00
N HIS A 154 10.59 -1.24 3.88
CA HIS A 154 10.07 -2.01 5.02
C HIS A 154 11.15 -2.54 6.01
N HIS A 155 12.42 -2.62 5.57
CA HIS A 155 13.54 -2.99 6.44
C HIS A 155 14.16 -1.81 7.21
N ALA A 156 13.97 -0.56 6.76
CA ALA A 156 14.55 0.60 7.44
C ALA A 156 14.02 0.72 8.86
N LEU A 157 14.92 0.61 9.84
CA LEU A 157 14.65 0.75 11.26
C LEU A 157 14.51 2.24 11.66
N PRO A 158 14.01 2.58 12.86
CA PRO A 158 13.96 3.96 13.32
C PRO A 158 15.29 4.71 13.26
N GLY A 159 16.40 4.02 13.45
CA GLY A 159 17.75 4.60 13.49
C GLY A 159 18.76 3.96 12.56
N ARG A 160 18.36 3.13 11.57
CA ARG A 160 19.30 2.40 10.73
C ARG A 160 18.73 2.02 9.37
N ALA A 161 19.52 2.24 8.31
CA ALA A 161 19.28 1.70 6.98
C ALA A 161 19.72 0.23 6.93
N MET A 162 18.98 -0.62 6.22
CA MET A 162 19.36 -2.01 5.94
C MET A 162 18.45 -2.62 4.87
N GLY A 163 18.86 -3.75 4.27
CA GLY A 163 18.04 -4.49 3.31
C GLY A 163 17.59 -3.62 2.14
N PHE A 164 18.50 -2.87 1.53
CA PHE A 164 18.27 -1.91 0.44
C PHE A 164 17.41 -0.68 0.83
N CYS A 165 16.93 -0.60 2.07
CA CYS A 165 15.97 0.40 2.54
C CYS A 165 16.65 1.56 3.27
N LEU A 166 16.31 2.80 2.87
CA LEU A 166 16.80 4.03 3.52
C LEU A 166 15.73 4.65 4.43
N LEU A 167 14.50 4.80 3.95
CA LEU A 167 13.38 5.37 4.67
C LEU A 167 12.17 4.43 4.54
N ASN A 168 11.47 4.17 5.64
CA ASN A 168 10.30 3.31 5.64
C ASN A 168 9.06 4.09 5.15
N SER A 169 8.86 4.09 3.84
CA SER A 169 7.79 4.86 3.18
C SER A 169 6.40 4.48 3.67
N VAL A 170 6.13 3.19 3.93
CA VAL A 170 4.83 2.70 4.40
C VAL A 170 4.58 3.11 5.86
N ALA A 171 5.60 3.01 6.73
CA ALA A 171 5.47 3.45 8.11
C ALA A 171 5.27 4.97 8.23
N ILE A 172 6.01 5.76 7.42
CA ILE A 172 5.80 7.22 7.33
C ILE A 172 4.36 7.51 6.87
N ALA A 173 3.84 6.77 5.88
CA ALA A 173 2.49 6.94 5.38
C ALA A 173 1.42 6.56 6.43
N ALA A 174 1.66 5.55 7.27
CA ALA A 174 0.76 5.20 8.37
C ALA A 174 0.63 6.37 9.35
N ARG A 175 1.75 6.93 9.81
CA ARG A 175 1.73 8.12 10.69
C ARG A 175 1.12 9.35 10.02
N TYR A 176 1.37 9.52 8.73
CA TYR A 176 0.77 10.61 7.96
C TYR A 176 -0.75 10.47 7.86
N ALA A 177 -1.26 9.29 7.56
CA ALA A 177 -2.69 9.01 7.54
C ALA A 177 -3.34 9.31 8.90
N GLN A 178 -2.67 8.94 10.00
CA GLN A 178 -3.14 9.22 11.35
C GLN A 178 -3.11 10.71 11.69
N LYS A 179 -1.96 11.36 11.54
CA LYS A 179 -1.74 12.74 12.04
C LYS A 179 -2.37 13.81 11.15
N LYS A 180 -2.33 13.63 9.82
CA LYS A 180 -2.90 14.62 8.88
C LYS A 180 -4.38 14.40 8.63
N HIS A 181 -4.80 13.14 8.51
CA HIS A 181 -6.16 12.80 8.09
C HIS A 181 -7.05 12.25 9.21
N GLY A 182 -6.52 12.11 10.43
CA GLY A 182 -7.30 11.63 11.58
C GLY A 182 -7.72 10.16 11.50
N LEU A 183 -7.08 9.35 10.65
CA LEU A 183 -7.38 7.94 10.46
C LEU A 183 -6.75 7.13 11.61
N LYS A 184 -7.53 6.82 12.63
CA LYS A 184 -7.03 6.32 13.91
C LYS A 184 -6.40 4.93 13.86
N ARG A 185 -6.91 4.03 13.00
CA ARG A 185 -6.45 2.63 12.90
C ARG A 185 -5.98 2.34 11.48
N VAL A 186 -4.71 2.00 11.35
CA VAL A 186 -4.09 1.67 10.06
C VAL A 186 -3.69 0.20 10.06
N LEU A 187 -4.09 -0.53 9.04
CA LEU A 187 -3.58 -1.87 8.75
C LEU A 187 -2.43 -1.74 7.76
N ILE A 188 -1.29 -2.35 8.08
CA ILE A 188 -0.18 -2.56 7.15
C ILE A 188 -0.12 -4.05 6.85
N VAL A 189 -0.29 -4.42 5.57
CA VAL A 189 -0.11 -5.77 5.05
C VAL A 189 1.22 -5.81 4.31
N ASP A 190 2.10 -6.72 4.71
CA ASP A 190 3.41 -6.91 4.11
C ASP A 190 3.49 -8.34 3.58
N TRP A 191 3.59 -8.48 2.27
CA TRP A 191 3.74 -9.77 1.60
C TRP A 191 5.04 -9.90 0.81
N ASP A 192 5.99 -8.97 1.04
CA ASP A 192 7.37 -9.18 0.64
C ASP A 192 7.87 -10.51 1.20
N VAL A 193 8.77 -11.19 0.47
CA VAL A 193 9.31 -12.48 0.93
C VAL A 193 10.15 -12.34 2.19
N HIS A 194 10.68 -11.14 2.45
CA HIS A 194 11.44 -10.83 3.65
C HIS A 194 10.54 -10.25 4.74
N HIS A 195 10.82 -10.56 5.99
CA HIS A 195 10.13 -9.92 7.11
C HIS A 195 10.43 -8.42 7.15
N GLY A 196 9.40 -7.56 7.16
CA GLY A 196 9.54 -6.11 7.30
C GLY A 196 9.88 -5.69 8.73
N ASN A 197 11.08 -6.06 9.20
CA ASN A 197 11.54 -5.82 10.56
C ASN A 197 11.55 -4.34 10.95
N GLY A 198 11.77 -3.43 10.00
CA GLY A 198 11.69 -1.99 10.24
C GLY A 198 10.28 -1.55 10.56
N THR A 199 9.30 -2.00 9.76
CA THR A 199 7.88 -1.70 9.99
C THR A 199 7.42 -2.27 11.34
N GLN A 200 7.74 -3.53 11.64
CA GLN A 200 7.45 -4.14 12.94
C GLN A 200 8.02 -3.32 14.09
N ALA A 201 9.31 -2.95 14.03
CA ALA A 201 9.98 -2.22 15.10
C ALA A 201 9.35 -0.84 15.37
N MET A 202 8.81 -0.17 14.35
CA MET A 202 8.19 1.16 14.47
C MET A 202 6.81 1.14 15.15
N PHE A 203 6.15 -0.01 15.18
CA PHE A 203 4.77 -0.13 15.69
C PHE A 203 4.61 -1.26 16.73
N TYR A 204 5.69 -1.81 17.25
CA TYR A 204 5.66 -3.00 18.08
C TYR A 204 4.94 -2.83 19.43
N ASP A 205 4.87 -1.60 19.95
CA ASP A 205 4.15 -1.20 21.17
C ASP A 205 2.90 -0.33 20.90
N ASP A 206 2.51 -0.18 19.61
CA ASP A 206 1.45 0.75 19.20
C ASP A 206 0.15 0.03 18.81
N PRO A 207 -0.93 0.14 19.63
CA PRO A 207 -2.22 -0.48 19.35
C PRO A 207 -2.98 0.16 18.18
N SER A 208 -2.51 1.27 17.61
CA SER A 208 -3.19 2.00 16.53
C SER A 208 -2.80 1.53 15.13
N VAL A 209 -1.77 0.65 15.02
CA VAL A 209 -1.33 0.05 13.76
C VAL A 209 -1.32 -1.47 13.91
N LEU A 210 -2.11 -2.14 13.05
CA LEU A 210 -2.02 -3.60 12.90
C LEU A 210 -1.01 -3.90 11.79
N TYR A 211 0.09 -4.55 12.14
CA TYR A 211 1.09 -5.04 11.18
C TYR A 211 0.88 -6.55 10.96
N PHE A 212 0.70 -6.93 9.71
CA PHE A 212 0.60 -8.32 9.28
C PHE A 212 1.69 -8.60 8.25
N SER A 213 2.46 -9.68 8.45
CA SER A 213 3.51 -10.09 7.52
C SER A 213 3.47 -11.60 7.25
N THR A 214 3.53 -11.96 5.96
CA THR A 214 3.91 -13.30 5.50
C THR A 214 5.31 -13.23 4.91
N HIS A 215 6.22 -14.10 5.32
CA HIS A 215 7.61 -14.06 4.87
C HIS A 215 8.26 -15.44 4.97
N GLN A 216 9.31 -15.67 4.20
CA GLN A 216 10.09 -16.91 4.31
C GLN A 216 10.86 -16.95 5.63
N ASN A 217 10.86 -18.10 6.30
CA ASN A 217 11.61 -18.33 7.53
C ASN A 217 12.09 -19.79 7.62
N PRO A 218 13.36 -20.07 7.95
CA PRO A 218 14.43 -19.10 8.27
C PRO A 218 14.95 -18.38 7.03
N TYR A 219 14.97 -17.06 7.04
CA TYR A 219 15.51 -16.23 5.97
C TYR A 219 15.87 -14.83 6.50
N TYR A 220 16.59 -14.00 5.69
CA TYR A 220 16.86 -12.60 6.04
C TYR A 220 15.57 -11.87 6.36
N PRO A 221 15.51 -10.98 7.36
CA PRO A 221 16.57 -10.57 8.30
C PRO A 221 16.62 -11.42 9.60
N TYR A 222 16.13 -12.67 9.58
CA TYR A 222 16.11 -13.64 10.70
C TYR A 222 15.23 -13.20 11.90
N THR A 223 14.20 -12.43 11.63
CA THR A 223 13.18 -11.96 12.57
C THR A 223 11.78 -12.37 12.10
N GLY A 224 10.72 -11.95 12.77
CA GLY A 224 9.34 -12.22 12.36
C GLY A 224 8.84 -13.60 12.78
N GLN A 225 9.27 -14.07 13.96
CA GLN A 225 8.73 -15.31 14.50
C GLN A 225 7.24 -15.14 14.85
N ALA A 226 6.45 -16.21 14.71
CA ALA A 226 5.01 -16.17 15.01
C ALA A 226 4.68 -15.72 16.45
N LYS A 227 5.63 -15.89 17.39
CA LYS A 227 5.52 -15.43 18.79
C LYS A 227 5.79 -13.94 18.99
N GLU A 228 6.32 -13.24 17.98
CA GLU A 228 6.52 -11.80 18.01
C GLU A 228 5.19 -11.11 17.68
N MET A 229 4.37 -10.83 18.69
CA MET A 229 3.00 -10.37 18.56
C MET A 229 2.78 -8.91 18.99
N GLY A 230 3.85 -8.15 19.25
CA GLY A 230 3.81 -6.85 19.89
C GLY A 230 4.07 -6.93 21.37
N ILE A 231 4.23 -5.76 22.02
CA ILE A 231 4.46 -5.62 23.47
C ILE A 231 3.57 -4.53 24.06
N GLY A 232 3.34 -4.58 25.37
CA GLY A 232 2.62 -3.53 26.08
C GLY A 232 1.25 -3.25 25.47
N ALA A 233 0.99 -1.99 25.11
CA ALA A 233 -0.27 -1.59 24.48
C ALA A 233 -0.46 -2.17 23.07
N GLY A 234 0.63 -2.50 22.36
CA GLY A 234 0.62 -3.08 21.03
C GLY A 234 0.54 -4.62 21.01
N GLU A 235 0.40 -5.27 22.16
CA GLU A 235 0.28 -6.74 22.19
C GLU A 235 -0.93 -7.22 21.40
N GLY A 236 -0.69 -8.16 20.47
CA GLY A 236 -1.71 -8.68 19.53
C GLY A 236 -1.93 -7.82 18.29
N THR A 237 -1.19 -6.71 18.09
CA THR A 237 -1.25 -5.89 16.87
C THR A 237 -0.11 -6.15 15.88
N THR A 238 0.76 -7.11 16.18
CA THR A 238 1.71 -7.68 15.21
C THR A 238 1.30 -9.12 14.94
N VAL A 239 1.17 -9.50 13.67
CA VAL A 239 0.79 -10.84 13.24
C VAL A 239 1.79 -11.33 12.20
N ASN A 240 2.73 -12.15 12.63
CA ASN A 240 3.74 -12.77 11.78
C ASN A 240 3.32 -14.18 11.37
N VAL A 241 3.42 -14.49 10.09
CA VAL A 241 3.18 -15.81 9.52
C VAL A 241 4.43 -16.24 8.75
N PRO A 242 5.41 -16.85 9.45
CA PRO A 242 6.60 -17.40 8.80
C PRO A 242 6.20 -18.61 7.94
N LEU A 243 6.67 -18.61 6.69
CA LEU A 243 6.43 -19.66 5.70
C LEU A 243 7.75 -20.39 5.39
N VAL A 244 7.69 -21.70 5.20
CA VAL A 244 8.88 -22.47 4.81
C VAL A 244 9.15 -22.31 3.30
N ALA A 245 10.39 -22.47 2.89
CA ALA A 245 10.74 -22.51 1.47
C ALA A 245 9.90 -23.56 0.73
N GLY A 246 9.44 -23.24 -0.48
CA GLY A 246 8.50 -24.04 -1.26
C GLY A 246 7.03 -23.77 -1.00
N SER A 247 6.66 -23.00 0.04
CA SER A 247 5.27 -22.55 0.23
C SER A 247 4.83 -21.68 -0.94
N GLY A 248 3.64 -21.99 -1.49
CA GLY A 248 3.10 -21.33 -2.67
C GLY A 248 1.80 -20.58 -2.40
N ASP A 249 0.98 -20.48 -3.45
CA ASP A 249 -0.30 -19.74 -3.42
C ASP A 249 -1.25 -20.29 -2.35
N THR A 250 -1.29 -21.61 -2.15
CA THR A 250 -2.18 -22.22 -1.16
C THR A 250 -1.85 -21.74 0.24
N GLU A 251 -0.61 -21.91 0.67
CA GLU A 251 -0.17 -21.60 2.03
C GLU A 251 -0.28 -20.10 2.33
N ILE A 252 0.11 -19.23 1.38
CA ILE A 252 0.05 -17.78 1.60
C ILE A 252 -1.41 -17.27 1.61
N VAL A 253 -2.28 -17.80 0.74
CA VAL A 253 -3.72 -17.45 0.74
C VAL A 253 -4.41 -17.94 2.03
N GLU A 254 -4.07 -19.14 2.51
CA GLU A 254 -4.55 -19.64 3.78
C GLU A 254 -4.10 -18.76 4.96
N ALA A 255 -2.84 -18.30 4.96
CA ALA A 255 -2.34 -17.34 5.96
C ALA A 255 -3.19 -16.05 5.98
N PHE A 256 -3.50 -15.50 4.80
CA PHE A 256 -4.35 -14.32 4.69
C PHE A 256 -5.77 -14.58 5.20
N ARG A 257 -6.40 -15.69 4.79
CA ARG A 257 -7.77 -16.02 5.20
C ARG A 257 -7.86 -16.34 6.69
N ASN A 258 -6.91 -17.11 7.22
CA ASN A 258 -6.99 -17.67 8.57
C ASN A 258 -6.34 -16.80 9.64
N LYS A 259 -5.46 -15.85 9.27
CA LYS A 259 -4.77 -14.96 10.21
C LYS A 259 -5.08 -13.48 9.96
N LEU A 260 -4.89 -12.98 8.72
CA LEU A 260 -5.12 -11.57 8.42
C LEU A 260 -6.60 -11.18 8.54
N VAL A 261 -7.52 -11.94 7.92
CA VAL A 261 -8.95 -11.57 7.91
C VAL A 261 -9.51 -11.48 9.34
N PRO A 262 -9.35 -12.49 10.22
CA PRO A 262 -9.84 -12.39 11.60
C PRO A 262 -9.18 -11.25 12.41
N ALA A 263 -7.88 -11.01 12.22
CA ALA A 263 -7.17 -9.91 12.88
C ALA A 263 -7.73 -8.55 12.42
N ALA A 264 -7.93 -8.37 11.10
CA ALA A 264 -8.51 -7.16 10.54
C ALA A 264 -9.96 -6.94 10.98
N ASP A 265 -10.78 -8.00 11.06
CA ASP A 265 -12.17 -7.92 11.52
C ASP A 265 -12.26 -7.51 13.00
N LYS A 266 -11.32 -7.94 13.82
CA LYS A 266 -11.18 -7.50 15.22
C LYS A 266 -10.68 -6.07 15.32
N PHE A 267 -9.66 -5.71 14.54
CA PHE A 267 -8.99 -4.40 14.57
C PHE A 267 -9.83 -3.28 13.92
N LYS A 268 -10.58 -3.60 12.86
CA LYS A 268 -11.44 -2.66 12.09
C LYS A 268 -10.68 -1.43 11.59
N PRO A 269 -9.73 -1.60 10.66
CA PRO A 269 -8.88 -0.52 10.16
C PRO A 269 -9.70 0.58 9.46
N ASN A 270 -9.23 1.81 9.54
CA ASN A 270 -9.81 2.94 8.79
C ASN A 270 -9.07 3.20 7.46
N PHE A 271 -7.89 2.63 7.31
CA PHE A 271 -7.01 2.73 6.14
C PHE A 271 -6.16 1.48 6.01
N VAL A 272 -5.86 1.07 4.78
CA VAL A 272 -5.01 -0.08 4.49
C VAL A 272 -3.80 0.38 3.69
N LEU A 273 -2.62 0.02 4.16
CA LEU A 273 -1.35 0.14 3.47
C LEU A 273 -0.82 -1.24 3.12
N ILE A 274 -0.12 -1.35 2.01
CA ILE A 274 0.52 -2.59 1.59
C ILE A 274 1.99 -2.31 1.30
N SER A 275 2.90 -3.00 2.00
CA SER A 275 4.27 -3.23 1.56
C SER A 275 4.22 -4.34 0.53
N ALA A 276 4.23 -3.94 -0.74
CA ALA A 276 3.99 -4.82 -1.87
C ALA A 276 5.33 -5.26 -2.49
N GLY A 277 5.97 -6.25 -1.87
CA GLY A 277 7.05 -7.01 -2.48
C GLY A 277 6.50 -8.08 -3.43
N PHE A 278 7.24 -8.37 -4.48
CA PHE A 278 6.90 -9.40 -5.45
C PHE A 278 8.00 -10.46 -5.59
N ASP A 279 8.88 -10.51 -4.61
CA ASP A 279 10.02 -11.42 -4.49
C ASP A 279 9.68 -12.78 -3.83
N ALA A 280 8.45 -12.96 -3.36
CA ALA A 280 7.91 -14.27 -3.04
C ALA A 280 7.53 -15.08 -4.31
N HIS A 281 7.66 -14.47 -5.52
CA HIS A 281 7.38 -15.16 -6.76
C HIS A 281 8.33 -16.34 -6.98
N ARG A 282 7.81 -17.46 -7.47
CA ARG A 282 8.56 -18.72 -7.68
C ARG A 282 9.81 -18.59 -8.56
N ASP A 283 9.86 -17.57 -9.42
CA ASP A 283 10.99 -17.31 -10.35
C ASP A 283 11.93 -16.21 -9.80
N ASP A 284 11.69 -15.68 -8.59
CA ASP A 284 12.55 -14.66 -8.01
C ASP A 284 13.88 -15.29 -7.54
N PRO A 285 15.04 -14.64 -7.85
CA PRO A 285 16.33 -15.21 -7.53
C PRO A 285 16.72 -15.09 -6.05
N LEU A 286 16.03 -14.26 -5.26
CA LEU A 286 16.47 -13.97 -3.88
C LEU A 286 15.76 -14.78 -2.81
N ALA A 287 14.81 -15.64 -3.17
CA ALA A 287 14.10 -16.44 -2.18
C ALA A 287 13.56 -17.75 -2.75
N GLY A 288 12.92 -18.55 -1.91
CA GLY A 288 12.48 -19.89 -2.25
C GLY A 288 10.97 -20.12 -2.02
N LEU A 289 10.13 -19.06 -1.95
CA LEU A 289 8.69 -19.23 -1.98
C LEU A 289 8.19 -19.49 -3.41
N GLY A 290 6.99 -20.01 -3.55
CA GLY A 290 6.41 -20.48 -4.81
C GLY A 290 5.17 -19.70 -5.26
N VAL A 291 5.05 -18.42 -4.90
CA VAL A 291 3.88 -17.59 -5.24
C VAL A 291 3.87 -17.29 -6.74
N THR A 292 2.67 -17.28 -7.34
CA THR A 292 2.45 -16.91 -8.74
C THR A 292 1.89 -15.49 -8.87
N ALA A 293 1.83 -14.96 -10.09
CA ALA A 293 1.13 -13.69 -10.35
C ALA A 293 -0.36 -13.77 -9.97
N GLU A 294 -1.02 -14.91 -10.21
CA GLU A 294 -2.39 -15.17 -9.80
C GLU A 294 -2.54 -15.26 -8.27
N GLY A 295 -1.52 -15.80 -7.59
CA GLY A 295 -1.40 -15.76 -6.13
C GLY A 295 -1.45 -14.33 -5.60
N TYR A 296 -0.65 -13.43 -6.12
CA TYR A 296 -0.71 -12.00 -5.76
C TYR A 296 -2.06 -11.35 -6.10
N GLY A 297 -2.72 -11.78 -7.18
CA GLY A 297 -4.09 -11.40 -7.48
C GLY A 297 -5.05 -11.79 -6.36
N SER A 298 -4.93 -13.03 -5.87
CA SER A 298 -5.74 -13.56 -4.76
C SER A 298 -5.51 -12.81 -3.46
N LEU A 299 -4.24 -12.51 -3.10
CA LEU A 299 -3.89 -11.69 -1.93
C LEU A 299 -4.49 -10.28 -2.03
N THR A 300 -4.37 -9.67 -3.22
CA THR A 300 -4.93 -8.34 -3.49
C THR A 300 -6.44 -8.34 -3.31
N GLN A 301 -7.15 -9.35 -3.81
CA GLN A 301 -8.59 -9.47 -3.65
C GLN A 301 -9.00 -9.56 -2.18
N ILE A 302 -8.31 -10.36 -1.36
CA ILE A 302 -8.59 -10.45 0.08
C ILE A 302 -8.43 -9.09 0.77
N VAL A 303 -7.35 -8.36 0.44
CA VAL A 303 -7.11 -7.02 1.03
C VAL A 303 -8.16 -6.01 0.55
N ILE A 304 -8.62 -6.08 -0.71
CA ILE A 304 -9.73 -5.26 -1.21
C ILE A 304 -11.01 -5.52 -0.41
N GLU A 305 -11.32 -6.76 -0.09
CA GLU A 305 -12.50 -7.14 0.70
C GLU A 305 -12.43 -6.60 2.13
N ILE A 306 -11.25 -6.72 2.78
CA ILE A 306 -11.01 -6.12 4.10
C ILE A 306 -11.20 -4.60 4.04
N ALA A 307 -10.60 -3.93 3.06
CA ALA A 307 -10.70 -2.49 2.91
C ALA A 307 -12.15 -2.03 2.64
N ARG A 308 -12.90 -2.76 1.81
CA ARG A 308 -14.33 -2.48 1.56
C ARG A 308 -15.15 -2.60 2.85
N ARG A 309 -14.89 -3.62 3.65
CA ARG A 309 -15.61 -3.90 4.90
C ARG A 309 -15.33 -2.86 5.99
N HIS A 310 -14.09 -2.41 6.13
CA HIS A 310 -13.66 -1.63 7.30
C HIS A 310 -13.13 -0.23 6.98
N ALA A 311 -12.51 -0.04 5.81
CA ALA A 311 -11.77 1.17 5.46
C ALA A 311 -12.44 1.99 4.33
N GLY A 312 -13.68 1.71 3.97
CA GLY A 312 -14.37 2.39 2.86
C GLY A 312 -13.66 2.20 1.52
N GLY A 313 -12.96 1.08 1.33
CA GLY A 313 -12.21 0.75 0.12
C GLY A 313 -10.85 1.46 -0.01
N ARG A 314 -10.38 2.19 1.01
CA ARG A 314 -9.13 2.95 0.97
C ARG A 314 -7.92 2.04 1.11
N ILE A 315 -7.12 1.94 0.03
CA ILE A 315 -5.88 1.18 -0.05
C ILE A 315 -4.81 2.03 -0.74
N VAL A 316 -3.61 2.02 -0.20
CA VAL A 316 -2.39 2.46 -0.89
C VAL A 316 -1.35 1.36 -0.74
N SER A 317 -0.85 0.84 -1.88
CA SER A 317 0.29 -0.07 -1.91
C SER A 317 1.54 0.65 -2.37
N ALA A 318 2.69 0.29 -1.78
CA ALA A 318 4.00 0.76 -2.17
C ALA A 318 4.88 -0.43 -2.54
N LEU A 319 5.62 -0.31 -3.65
CA LEU A 319 6.56 -1.33 -4.11
C LEU A 319 7.68 -1.51 -3.09
N GLU A 320 7.95 -2.77 -2.76
CA GLU A 320 9.13 -3.19 -2.00
C GLU A 320 10.05 -4.06 -2.89
N GLY A 321 10.24 -5.33 -2.60
CA GLY A 321 11.04 -6.26 -3.36
C GLY A 321 10.43 -6.77 -4.66
N GLY A 322 11.12 -7.72 -5.28
CA GLY A 322 10.82 -8.32 -6.58
C GLY A 322 11.92 -8.02 -7.59
N TYR A 323 12.69 -9.06 -7.98
CA TYR A 323 14.00 -8.89 -8.64
C TYR A 323 14.09 -9.63 -9.97
N ARG A 324 13.19 -10.58 -10.24
CA ARG A 324 13.01 -11.15 -11.58
C ARG A 324 12.09 -10.24 -12.38
N LEU A 325 12.62 -9.55 -13.39
CA LEU A 325 11.94 -8.42 -14.07
C LEU A 325 10.61 -8.82 -14.70
N GLU A 326 10.55 -9.99 -15.36
CA GLU A 326 9.35 -10.50 -15.99
C GLU A 326 8.27 -10.84 -14.93
N ALA A 327 8.64 -11.61 -13.90
CA ALA A 327 7.76 -12.00 -12.81
C ALA A 327 7.25 -10.79 -12.02
N LEU A 328 8.13 -9.80 -11.77
CA LEU A 328 7.76 -8.54 -11.13
C LEU A 328 6.74 -7.77 -11.97
N SER A 329 6.98 -7.66 -13.29
CA SER A 329 6.06 -6.99 -14.21
C SER A 329 4.68 -7.63 -14.21
N ASP A 330 4.61 -8.96 -14.37
CA ASP A 330 3.36 -9.70 -14.44
C ASP A 330 2.58 -9.65 -13.12
N SER A 331 3.28 -9.80 -11.99
CA SER A 331 2.68 -9.72 -10.66
C SER A 331 2.13 -8.31 -10.37
N VAL A 332 2.85 -7.24 -10.77
CA VAL A 332 2.36 -5.87 -10.62
C VAL A 332 1.18 -5.58 -11.54
N VAL A 333 1.21 -6.05 -12.79
CA VAL A 333 0.08 -5.92 -13.72
C VAL A 333 -1.16 -6.58 -13.14
N THR A 334 -1.03 -7.79 -12.59
CA THR A 334 -2.12 -8.50 -11.91
C THR A 334 -2.61 -7.73 -10.69
N HIS A 335 -1.72 -7.31 -9.80
CA HIS A 335 -2.07 -6.51 -8.61
C HIS A 335 -2.83 -5.22 -8.97
N VAL A 336 -2.30 -4.45 -9.92
CA VAL A 336 -2.93 -3.20 -10.37
C VAL A 336 -4.25 -3.46 -11.08
N GLY A 337 -4.34 -4.52 -11.90
CA GLY A 337 -5.58 -4.98 -12.52
C GLY A 337 -6.68 -5.25 -11.50
N MET A 338 -6.34 -5.99 -10.44
CA MET A 338 -7.26 -6.26 -9.32
C MET A 338 -7.68 -4.98 -8.59
N LEU A 339 -6.74 -4.05 -8.30
CA LEU A 339 -7.05 -2.74 -7.72
C LEU A 339 -8.01 -1.94 -8.61
N MET A 340 -7.92 -2.07 -9.92
CA MET A 340 -8.82 -1.46 -10.91
C MET A 340 -10.17 -2.19 -11.01
N GLY A 341 -10.32 -3.37 -10.39
CA GLY A 341 -11.50 -4.23 -10.51
C GLY A 341 -11.61 -4.90 -11.88
N ARG A 342 -10.48 -5.17 -12.50
CA ARG A 342 -10.36 -6.00 -13.70
C ARG A 342 -9.90 -7.40 -13.23
N ASN A 343 -10.73 -8.39 -13.45
CA ASN A 343 -10.43 -9.80 -13.14
C ASN A 343 -9.77 -10.46 -14.34
#